data_ef49053f51adec56c96a59675a33a2f3
#
_entry.id   ef49053f51adec56c96a59675a33a2f3
#
_cell.length_a   1.000
_cell.length_b   1.000
_cell.length_c   1.000
_cell.angle_alpha   90.00
_cell.angle_beta   90.00
_cell.angle_gamma   90.00
#
_symmetry.space_group_name_H-M   'P 1'
#
loop_
_entity.id
_entity.type
_entity.pdbx_description
1 polymer ?
#
loop_
_entity_poly.entity_id
_entity_poly.type
_entity_poly.pdbx_seq_one_letter_code
_entity_poly.pdbx_strand_id
1 'polypeptide(L)'
;MKRKNYTTFAAIHLGSEMLSMQITEYHNTDRYKVIECCNRRIRLGEATFKNKIIPFQLVSEICEILIGFKRLMKEYGVEEYVMQATTAVREASNQVFLLDQIYNKTGLVVDVVDMPKEIYTKFVAIRNTLKAEKVSTEREGMLMMDISSGGLGVTLVRDEKICYQGNFHIGIIRIKESFERNRRESMHFNKALTEFLSSTIGPVRNELGDSKVRYLVLSGTETELLLRMLGLDEQQKVHRIKAADFHAFFDSMRQMSLPQLIQVYKLPENVAELVLPTVLLYEQLLHLIPAKEIIITADRFIDGIQLLHIGNKTNPVMRKELEQELISLFHTIGARYLYDKKHAQQVERLSLIIFDKIAKAYGMGEHERLLLRATCILHDIGKYICMRSHSIYSYQLIMSTDIIGLSEVDKEIVALASYYHANRLFDKTNTRAPQVEKELVPVVAKLAAIVRLADALDRSYMQKIHSCTVTLKDNKLKVLAASKEDLTLEIWTFDDKSTFFEEVFGIEPILERVNK
;
A
#
# COMPACT_ATOMS: atom_id res chain seq x y z
N MET A 1 24.22 34.60 11.64
CA MET A 1 23.46 33.35 11.86
C MET A 1 23.88 32.32 10.81
N LYS A 2 24.57 31.24 11.21
CA LYS A 2 24.85 30.13 10.29
C LYS A 2 23.51 29.51 9.87
N ARG A 3 23.22 29.44 8.56
CA ARG A 3 22.04 28.72 8.04
C ARG A 3 22.10 27.29 8.64
N LYS A 4 21.05 26.88 9.35
CA LYS A 4 20.86 25.50 9.77
C LYS A 4 20.88 24.65 8.49
N ASN A 5 21.85 23.75 8.37
CA ASN A 5 21.95 22.82 7.24
C ASN A 5 20.95 21.66 7.33
N TYR A 6 20.09 21.64 8.34
CA TYR A 6 19.15 20.56 8.65
C TYR A 6 17.74 21.12 8.86
N THR A 7 16.75 20.41 8.34
CA THR A 7 15.33 20.62 8.59
C THR A 7 14.88 19.71 9.72
N THR A 8 14.04 20.20 10.63
CA THR A 8 13.51 19.42 11.75
C THR A 8 12.08 18.99 11.46
N PHE A 9 11.84 17.69 11.51
CA PHE A 9 10.56 17.06 11.15
C PHE A 9 10.06 16.16 12.28
N ALA A 10 8.76 16.14 12.53
CA ALA A 10 8.12 15.21 13.45
C ALA A 10 7.20 14.23 12.71
N ALA A 11 7.47 12.93 12.85
CA ALA A 11 6.51 11.87 12.53
C ALA A 11 5.69 11.55 13.78
N ILE A 12 4.37 11.44 13.64
CA ILE A 12 3.45 11.05 14.73
C ILE A 12 2.58 9.90 14.23
N HIS A 13 2.52 8.83 15.01
CA HIS A 13 1.69 7.66 14.70
C HIS A 13 0.71 7.37 15.82
N LEU A 14 -0.58 7.45 15.53
CA LEU A 14 -1.68 7.02 16.39
C LEU A 14 -2.08 5.59 16.02
N GLY A 15 -1.41 4.63 16.65
CA GLY A 15 -1.62 3.20 16.43
C GLY A 15 -2.67 2.61 17.37
N SER A 16 -2.91 1.30 17.24
CA SER A 16 -3.89 0.57 18.07
C SER A 16 -3.45 0.42 19.52
N GLU A 17 -2.14 0.33 19.79
CA GLU A 17 -1.55 0.11 21.12
C GLU A 17 -0.70 1.28 21.60
N MET A 18 -0.16 2.06 20.70
CA MET A 18 0.82 3.08 20.94
C MET A 18 0.50 4.39 20.24
N LEU A 19 0.67 5.50 20.93
CA LEU A 19 0.82 6.83 20.36
C LEU A 19 2.30 7.20 20.42
N SER A 20 2.91 7.32 19.24
CA SER A 20 4.36 7.53 19.10
C SER A 20 4.65 8.83 18.39
N MET A 21 5.70 9.52 18.79
CA MET A 21 6.29 10.65 18.07
C MET A 21 7.79 10.46 17.93
N GLN A 22 8.32 10.82 16.78
CA GLN A 22 9.74 10.77 16.47
C GLN A 22 10.14 12.10 15.83
N ILE A 23 11.08 12.82 16.47
CA ILE A 23 11.61 14.07 15.92
C ILE A 23 12.96 13.78 15.27
N THR A 24 13.12 14.25 14.07
CA THR A 24 14.28 13.96 13.21
C THR A 24 14.84 15.24 12.62
N GLU A 25 16.15 15.41 12.73
CA GLU A 25 16.90 16.36 11.91
C GLU A 25 17.37 15.66 10.63
N TYR A 26 17.10 16.23 9.47
CA TYR A 26 17.51 15.64 8.20
C TYR A 26 18.06 16.67 7.22
N HIS A 27 18.93 16.19 6.36
CA HIS A 27 19.37 16.88 5.14
C HIS A 27 18.88 16.12 3.90
N ASN A 28 18.98 14.79 3.94
CA ASN A 28 18.45 13.85 2.94
C ASN A 28 18.30 12.46 3.56
N THR A 29 17.93 11.45 2.77
CA THR A 29 17.72 10.06 3.21
C THR A 29 18.97 9.37 3.75
N ASP A 30 20.16 9.85 3.40
CA ASP A 30 21.44 9.27 3.85
C ASP A 30 22.02 10.00 5.07
N ARG A 31 21.51 11.22 5.34
CA ARG A 31 21.97 12.11 6.41
C ARG A 31 20.79 12.62 7.21
N TYR A 32 20.29 11.75 8.05
CA TYR A 32 19.26 12.11 9.04
C TYR A 32 19.62 11.51 10.41
N LYS A 33 19.10 12.11 11.46
CA LYS A 33 19.28 11.65 12.83
C LYS A 33 17.98 11.84 13.61
N VAL A 34 17.49 10.78 14.22
CA VAL A 34 16.43 10.87 15.21
C VAL A 34 17.02 11.50 16.48
N ILE A 35 16.44 12.62 16.90
CA ILE A 35 16.91 13.40 18.05
C ILE A 35 16.03 13.22 19.28
N GLU A 36 14.76 12.83 19.09
CA GLU A 36 13.82 12.54 20.16
C GLU A 36 12.85 11.44 19.75
N CYS A 37 12.49 10.56 20.69
CA CYS A 37 11.52 9.49 20.48
C CYS A 37 10.63 9.35 21.71
N CYS A 38 9.32 9.58 21.52
CA CYS A 38 8.32 9.49 22.58
C CYS A 38 7.30 8.42 22.25
N ASN A 39 7.10 7.46 23.14
CA ASN A 39 6.09 6.42 23.03
C ASN A 39 5.17 6.47 24.26
N ARG A 40 3.86 6.41 24.04
CA ARG A 40 2.84 6.32 25.08
C ARG A 40 1.89 5.19 24.76
N ARG A 41 1.74 4.26 25.69
CA ARG A 41 0.80 3.16 25.52
C ARG A 41 -0.62 3.67 25.65
N ILE A 42 -1.44 3.33 24.64
CA ILE A 42 -2.88 3.60 24.57
C ILE A 42 -3.56 2.30 24.13
N ARG A 43 -4.78 2.04 24.59
CA ARG A 43 -5.45 0.76 24.28
C ARG A 43 -6.62 0.95 23.34
N LEU A 44 -6.37 1.62 22.21
CA LEU A 44 -7.41 1.88 21.21
C LEU A 44 -7.92 0.60 20.56
N GLY A 45 -7.02 -0.33 20.25
CA GLY A 45 -7.36 -1.58 19.57
C GLY A 45 -8.36 -2.42 20.34
N GLU A 46 -8.16 -2.58 21.66
CA GLU A 46 -9.08 -3.34 22.52
C GLU A 46 -10.50 -2.76 22.48
N ALA A 47 -10.63 -1.43 22.55
CA ALA A 47 -11.92 -0.75 22.50
C ALA A 47 -12.59 -0.84 21.13
N THR A 48 -11.84 -0.55 20.07
CA THR A 48 -12.36 -0.46 18.70
C THR A 48 -12.71 -1.83 18.12
N PHE A 49 -11.84 -2.83 18.29
CA PHE A 49 -12.08 -4.15 17.66
C PHE A 49 -13.25 -4.87 18.30
N LYS A 50 -13.53 -4.64 19.58
CA LYS A 50 -14.65 -5.21 20.29
C LYS A 50 -15.96 -4.43 20.10
N ASN A 51 -15.91 -3.10 20.29
CA ASN A 51 -17.11 -2.27 20.42
C ASN A 51 -17.33 -1.34 19.22
N LYS A 52 -16.37 -1.24 18.28
CA LYS A 52 -16.37 -0.30 17.14
C LYS A 52 -16.45 1.19 17.55
N ILE A 53 -16.21 1.51 18.81
CA ILE A 53 -16.29 2.88 19.37
C ILE A 53 -15.07 3.12 20.25
N ILE A 54 -14.43 4.28 20.09
CA ILE A 54 -13.39 4.77 20.98
C ILE A 54 -14.05 5.53 22.13
N PRO A 55 -13.86 5.10 23.40
CA PRO A 55 -14.44 5.78 24.55
C PRO A 55 -13.94 7.22 24.68
N PHE A 56 -14.82 8.13 25.08
CA PHE A 56 -14.50 9.56 25.20
C PHE A 56 -13.33 9.84 26.16
N GLN A 57 -13.19 9.02 27.21
CA GLN A 57 -12.07 9.12 28.14
C GLN A 57 -10.71 8.91 27.46
N LEU A 58 -10.63 7.92 26.55
CA LEU A 58 -9.41 7.68 25.75
C LEU A 58 -9.14 8.84 24.78
N VAL A 59 -10.18 9.45 24.22
CA VAL A 59 -10.02 10.66 23.37
C VAL A 59 -9.37 11.79 24.15
N SER A 60 -9.79 12.01 25.41
CA SER A 60 -9.19 13.04 26.27
C SER A 60 -7.74 12.74 26.58
N GLU A 61 -7.38 11.49 26.92
CA GLU A 61 -6.01 11.04 27.16
C GLU A 61 -5.11 11.26 25.95
N ILE A 62 -5.60 10.88 24.74
CA ILE A 62 -4.88 11.12 23.48
C ILE A 62 -4.59 12.62 23.29
N CYS A 63 -5.58 13.48 23.52
CA CYS A 63 -5.40 14.92 23.38
C CYS A 63 -4.36 15.48 24.37
N GLU A 64 -4.33 15.01 25.61
CA GLU A 64 -3.33 15.41 26.61
C GLU A 64 -1.91 15.00 26.18
N ILE A 65 -1.73 13.78 25.71
CA ILE A 65 -0.44 13.31 25.18
C ILE A 65 -0.02 14.17 23.97
N LEU A 66 -0.92 14.45 23.05
CA LEU A 66 -0.63 15.27 21.87
C LEU A 66 -0.30 16.72 22.20
N ILE A 67 -0.89 17.30 23.25
CA ILE A 67 -0.49 18.62 23.78
C ILE A 67 0.97 18.56 24.26
N GLY A 68 1.34 17.47 24.94
CA GLY A 68 2.73 17.23 25.34
C GLY A 68 3.67 17.13 24.14
N PHE A 69 3.30 16.37 23.11
CA PHE A 69 4.07 16.26 21.88
C PHE A 69 4.24 17.61 21.19
N LYS A 70 3.18 18.42 21.12
CA LYS A 70 3.24 19.76 20.53
C LYS A 70 4.21 20.68 21.27
N ARG A 71 4.32 20.58 22.60
CA ARG A 71 5.32 21.32 23.39
C ARG A 71 6.74 20.90 23.02
N LEU A 72 7.01 19.60 22.95
CA LEU A 72 8.31 19.07 22.52
C LEU A 72 8.65 19.51 21.10
N MET A 73 7.71 19.41 20.15
CA MET A 73 7.92 19.90 18.80
C MET A 73 8.33 21.38 18.76
N LYS A 74 7.72 22.22 19.62
CA LYS A 74 8.10 23.64 19.75
C LYS A 74 9.50 23.81 20.34
N GLU A 75 9.86 23.05 21.37
CA GLU A 75 11.17 23.10 22.01
C GLU A 75 12.29 22.68 21.07
N TYR A 76 12.06 21.65 20.26
CA TYR A 76 13.00 21.19 19.23
C TYR A 76 12.97 22.01 17.94
N GLY A 77 12.10 23.02 17.86
CA GLY A 77 11.97 23.88 16.67
C GLY A 77 11.53 23.12 15.44
N VAL A 78 10.59 22.20 15.58
CA VAL A 78 10.04 21.39 14.46
C VAL A 78 9.36 22.31 13.45
N GLU A 79 9.80 22.22 12.20
CA GLU A 79 9.31 23.03 11.08
C GLU A 79 8.14 22.35 10.35
N GLU A 80 8.11 21.03 10.36
CA GLU A 80 7.15 20.22 9.63
C GLU A 80 6.74 18.99 10.45
N TYR A 81 5.50 18.54 10.26
CA TYR A 81 5.06 17.27 10.85
C TYR A 81 4.14 16.50 9.90
N VAL A 82 4.10 15.19 10.10
CA VAL A 82 3.08 14.28 9.56
C VAL A 82 2.52 13.48 10.71
N MET A 83 1.19 13.50 10.89
CA MET A 83 0.50 12.70 11.86
C MET A 83 -0.46 11.75 11.16
N GLN A 84 -0.24 10.45 11.34
CA GLN A 84 -1.07 9.41 10.73
C GLN A 84 -1.68 8.51 11.80
N ALA A 85 -2.96 8.16 11.58
CA ALA A 85 -3.68 7.19 12.37
C ALA A 85 -3.97 5.94 11.52
N THR A 86 -3.97 4.77 12.16
CA THR A 86 -4.11 3.47 11.48
C THR A 86 -5.35 2.71 11.93
N THR A 87 -5.35 1.40 11.87
CA THR A 87 -6.49 0.48 11.95
C THR A 87 -7.50 0.80 13.05
N ALA A 88 -7.08 1.07 14.30
CA ALA A 88 -8.04 1.29 15.38
C ALA A 88 -8.87 2.58 15.19
N VAL A 89 -8.27 3.63 14.65
CA VAL A 89 -8.99 4.87 14.34
C VAL A 89 -9.83 4.70 13.09
N ARG A 90 -9.28 4.06 12.07
CA ARG A 90 -9.97 3.82 10.78
C ARG A 90 -11.27 3.03 10.96
N GLU A 91 -11.28 2.03 11.86
CA GLU A 91 -12.46 1.18 12.09
C GLU A 91 -13.45 1.71 13.13
N ALA A 92 -13.13 2.80 13.78
CA ALA A 92 -14.01 3.39 14.80
C ALA A 92 -15.19 4.12 14.15
N SER A 93 -16.41 3.75 14.53
CA SER A 93 -17.64 4.41 14.03
C SER A 93 -17.73 5.88 14.43
N ASN A 94 -17.04 6.27 15.51
CA ASN A 94 -16.98 7.66 15.99
C ASN A 94 -15.66 8.37 15.60
N GLN A 95 -14.97 7.88 14.56
CA GLN A 95 -13.72 8.45 14.05
C GLN A 95 -13.78 9.97 13.86
N VAL A 96 -14.83 10.47 13.19
CA VAL A 96 -15.01 11.89 12.88
C VAL A 96 -14.97 12.75 14.14
N PHE A 97 -15.62 12.30 15.22
CA PHE A 97 -15.62 13.03 16.50
C PHE A 97 -14.25 13.00 17.20
N LEU A 98 -13.51 11.90 17.09
CA LEU A 98 -12.13 11.82 17.59
C LEU A 98 -11.25 12.85 16.87
N LEU A 99 -11.29 12.88 15.54
CA LEU A 99 -10.49 13.79 14.72
C LEU A 99 -10.81 15.25 15.01
N ASP A 100 -12.10 15.59 15.12
CA ASP A 100 -12.56 16.92 15.50
C ASP A 100 -12.05 17.35 16.88
N GLN A 101 -12.13 16.47 17.88
CA GLN A 101 -11.60 16.73 19.22
C GLN A 101 -10.09 16.95 19.23
N ILE A 102 -9.34 16.14 18.50
CA ILE A 102 -7.88 16.30 18.38
C ILE A 102 -7.58 17.67 17.77
N TYR A 103 -8.23 18.01 16.66
CA TYR A 103 -8.00 19.29 15.99
C TYR A 103 -8.35 20.47 16.89
N ASN A 104 -9.52 20.47 17.53
CA ASN A 104 -9.97 21.56 18.39
C ASN A 104 -9.09 21.77 19.63
N LYS A 105 -8.57 20.69 20.23
CA LYS A 105 -7.74 20.79 21.44
C LYS A 105 -6.26 21.04 21.14
N THR A 106 -5.75 20.55 20.01
CA THR A 106 -4.32 20.56 19.71
C THR A 106 -3.93 21.37 18.48
N GLY A 107 -4.85 21.57 17.54
CA GLY A 107 -4.59 22.13 16.22
C GLY A 107 -3.82 21.18 15.30
N LEU A 108 -3.62 19.90 15.69
CA LEU A 108 -2.97 18.92 14.85
C LEU A 108 -3.96 18.28 13.90
N VAL A 109 -3.57 18.15 12.64
CA VAL A 109 -4.33 17.45 11.59
C VAL A 109 -3.86 16.01 11.52
N VAL A 110 -4.81 15.07 11.57
CA VAL A 110 -4.55 13.63 11.51
C VAL A 110 -4.99 13.09 10.16
N ASP A 111 -4.07 12.47 9.43
CA ASP A 111 -4.36 11.70 8.22
C ASP A 111 -4.67 10.25 8.64
N VAL A 112 -5.92 9.80 8.43
CA VAL A 112 -6.30 8.40 8.69
C VAL A 112 -6.02 7.58 7.46
N VAL A 113 -4.93 6.82 7.51
CA VAL A 113 -4.49 6.03 6.36
C VAL A 113 -5.30 4.75 6.20
N ASP A 114 -5.62 4.40 4.97
CA ASP A 114 -6.21 3.12 4.62
C ASP A 114 -5.19 1.96 4.73
N MET A 115 -5.67 0.74 4.62
CA MET A 115 -4.81 -0.45 4.79
C MET A 115 -3.72 -0.56 3.72
N PRO A 116 -3.97 -0.34 2.42
CA PRO A 116 -2.92 -0.38 1.40
C PRO A 116 -1.79 0.62 1.66
N LYS A 117 -2.12 1.85 2.08
CA LYS A 117 -1.14 2.88 2.42
C LYS A 117 -0.38 2.56 3.70
N GLU A 118 -1.07 1.99 4.71
CA GLU A 118 -0.43 1.51 5.95
C GLU A 118 0.63 0.45 5.65
N ILE A 119 0.28 -0.57 4.87
CA ILE A 119 1.21 -1.66 4.51
C ILE A 119 2.35 -1.15 3.65
N TYR A 120 2.06 -0.26 2.68
CA TYR A 120 3.10 0.34 1.85
C TYR A 120 4.10 1.16 2.66
N THR A 121 3.64 1.94 3.62
CA THR A 121 4.50 2.73 4.50
C THR A 121 5.47 1.83 5.26
N LYS A 122 5.00 0.72 5.81
CA LYS A 122 5.85 -0.28 6.48
C LYS A 122 6.77 -0.99 5.49
N PHE A 123 6.25 -1.40 4.33
CA PHE A 123 7.05 -2.01 3.26
C PHE A 123 8.26 -1.15 2.91
N VAL A 124 8.09 0.18 2.78
CA VAL A 124 9.19 1.10 2.46
C VAL A 124 10.25 1.13 3.58
N ALA A 125 9.84 1.10 4.86
CA ALA A 125 10.80 1.04 5.97
C ALA A 125 11.62 -0.26 5.93
N ILE A 126 10.94 -1.40 5.87
CA ILE A 126 11.57 -2.73 5.84
C ILE A 126 12.50 -2.87 4.62
N ARG A 127 12.02 -2.48 3.43
CA ARG A 127 12.82 -2.49 2.19
C ARG A 127 14.12 -1.69 2.34
N ASN A 128 14.04 -0.51 2.92
CA ASN A 128 15.21 0.34 3.13
C ASN A 128 16.21 -0.31 4.09
N THR A 129 15.74 -0.88 5.19
CA THR A 129 16.57 -1.61 6.16
C THR A 129 17.24 -2.82 5.49
N LEU A 130 16.49 -3.63 4.74
CA LEU A 130 17.04 -4.80 4.04
C LEU A 130 18.06 -4.42 2.95
N LYS A 131 17.86 -3.31 2.23
CA LYS A 131 18.85 -2.76 1.29
C LYS A 131 20.15 -2.35 2.01
N ALA A 132 20.04 -1.67 3.15
CA ALA A 132 21.20 -1.27 3.96
C ALA A 132 21.99 -2.50 4.45
N GLU A 133 21.30 -3.58 4.82
CA GLU A 133 21.87 -4.86 5.24
C GLU A 133 22.29 -5.78 4.06
N LYS A 134 22.21 -5.29 2.83
CA LYS A 134 22.58 -5.99 1.60
C LYS A 134 21.90 -7.36 1.44
N VAL A 135 20.61 -7.43 1.83
CA VAL A 135 19.79 -8.62 1.62
C VAL A 135 19.37 -8.69 0.16
N SER A 136 19.85 -9.68 -0.57
CA SER A 136 19.54 -9.85 -2.00
C SER A 136 18.18 -10.50 -2.19
N THR A 137 17.41 -10.00 -3.16
CA THR A 137 16.13 -10.59 -3.62
C THR A 137 16.29 -11.38 -4.92
N GLU A 138 17.53 -11.53 -5.41
CA GLU A 138 17.82 -12.21 -6.67
C GLU A 138 17.46 -13.70 -6.60
N ARG A 139 16.92 -14.23 -7.69
CA ARG A 139 16.56 -15.64 -7.93
C ARG A 139 15.49 -16.22 -7.02
N GLU A 140 15.76 -16.39 -5.73
CA GLU A 140 14.82 -17.06 -4.82
C GLU A 140 13.82 -16.10 -4.18
N GLY A 141 14.11 -14.80 -4.11
CA GLY A 141 13.21 -13.79 -3.55
C GLY A 141 13.07 -13.83 -2.03
N MET A 142 12.18 -12.97 -1.52
CA MET A 142 11.79 -12.90 -0.11
C MET A 142 10.28 -12.77 0.04
N LEU A 143 9.72 -13.37 1.08
CA LEU A 143 8.34 -13.16 1.50
C LEU A 143 8.35 -12.30 2.76
N MET A 144 7.83 -11.08 2.65
CA MET A 144 7.69 -10.16 3.76
C MET A 144 6.32 -10.35 4.41
N MET A 145 6.29 -10.46 5.72
CA MET A 145 5.10 -10.61 6.54
C MET A 145 5.11 -9.56 7.62
N ASP A 146 4.18 -8.64 7.53
CA ASP A 146 3.98 -7.58 8.50
C ASP A 146 2.74 -7.86 9.32
N ILE A 147 2.93 -8.22 10.59
CA ILE A 147 1.85 -8.52 11.52
C ILE A 147 1.62 -7.32 12.43
N SER A 148 0.40 -6.82 12.42
CA SER A 148 -0.04 -5.75 13.31
C SER A 148 -1.15 -6.24 14.25
N SER A 149 -1.56 -5.39 15.17
CA SER A 149 -2.68 -5.67 16.08
C SER A 149 -3.99 -6.00 15.34
N GLY A 150 -4.23 -5.39 14.18
CA GLY A 150 -5.47 -5.51 13.41
C GLY A 150 -5.38 -6.29 12.10
N GLY A 151 -4.19 -6.56 11.55
CA GLY A 151 -4.03 -7.17 10.24
C GLY A 151 -2.69 -7.82 9.98
N LEU A 152 -2.63 -8.55 8.88
CA LEU A 152 -1.44 -9.18 8.32
C LEU A 152 -1.28 -8.73 6.87
N GLY A 153 -0.14 -8.13 6.54
CA GLY A 153 0.30 -7.88 5.17
C GLY A 153 1.28 -8.95 4.71
N VAL A 154 1.09 -9.47 3.51
CA VAL A 154 1.99 -10.46 2.88
C VAL A 154 2.46 -9.91 1.55
N THR A 155 3.77 -9.79 1.35
CA THR A 155 4.37 -9.25 0.12
C THR A 155 5.52 -10.13 -0.35
N LEU A 156 5.41 -10.69 -1.55
CA LEU A 156 6.49 -11.44 -2.21
C LEU A 156 7.30 -10.51 -3.11
N VAL A 157 8.58 -10.40 -2.84
CA VAL A 157 9.52 -9.61 -3.65
C VAL A 157 10.56 -10.53 -4.27
N ARG A 158 10.78 -10.41 -5.59
CA ARG A 158 11.81 -11.13 -6.34
C ARG A 158 12.42 -10.21 -7.40
N ASP A 159 13.73 -10.23 -7.54
CA ASP A 159 14.47 -9.38 -8.48
C ASP A 159 14.02 -7.89 -8.38
N GLU A 160 13.90 -7.41 -7.15
CA GLU A 160 13.42 -6.06 -6.78
C GLU A 160 12.00 -5.70 -7.28
N LYS A 161 11.18 -6.71 -7.61
CA LYS A 161 9.80 -6.55 -8.08
C LYS A 161 8.83 -7.17 -7.10
N ILE A 162 7.72 -6.49 -6.88
CA ILE A 162 6.60 -7.05 -6.11
C ILE A 162 5.85 -8.04 -7.01
N CYS A 163 5.93 -9.33 -6.63
CA CYS A 163 5.32 -10.44 -7.37
C CYS A 163 3.98 -10.90 -6.80
N TYR A 164 3.72 -10.56 -5.54
CA TYR A 164 2.45 -10.83 -4.87
C TYR A 164 2.26 -9.82 -3.74
N GLN A 165 1.01 -9.49 -3.47
CA GLN A 165 0.61 -8.74 -2.32
C GLN A 165 -0.81 -9.16 -1.91
N GLY A 166 -1.01 -9.34 -0.61
CA GLY A 166 -2.32 -9.66 -0.02
C GLY A 166 -2.42 -9.12 1.40
N ASN A 167 -3.62 -8.72 1.79
CA ASN A 167 -3.93 -8.17 3.09
C ASN A 167 -5.00 -9.02 3.76
N PHE A 168 -4.79 -9.33 5.04
CA PHE A 168 -5.69 -10.16 5.81
C PHE A 168 -6.10 -9.45 7.09
N HIS A 169 -7.37 -9.43 7.39
CA HIS A 169 -7.92 -8.88 8.64
C HIS A 169 -7.69 -9.83 9.83
N ILE A 170 -6.47 -10.33 9.99
CA ILE A 170 -6.04 -11.25 11.05
C ILE A 170 -4.82 -10.69 11.80
N GLY A 171 -5.03 -9.65 12.59
CA GLY A 171 -4.01 -9.16 13.53
C GLY A 171 -4.09 -9.89 14.87
N ILE A 172 -3.02 -9.82 15.68
CA ILE A 172 -2.92 -10.59 16.93
C ILE A 172 -4.01 -10.22 17.93
N ILE A 173 -4.27 -8.92 18.13
CA ILE A 173 -5.34 -8.47 19.04
C ILE A 173 -6.71 -8.83 18.46
N ARG A 174 -6.90 -8.71 17.15
CA ARG A 174 -8.14 -9.11 16.50
C ARG A 174 -8.41 -10.61 16.68
N ILE A 175 -7.41 -11.47 16.54
CA ILE A 175 -7.51 -12.90 16.82
C ILE A 175 -7.91 -13.11 18.28
N LYS A 176 -7.24 -12.45 19.22
CA LYS A 176 -7.55 -12.52 20.64
C LYS A 176 -9.03 -12.13 20.92
N GLU A 177 -9.48 -11.00 20.38
CA GLU A 177 -10.85 -10.51 20.60
C GLU A 177 -11.93 -11.30 19.82
N SER A 178 -11.56 -12.08 18.80
CA SER A 178 -12.48 -12.96 18.06
C SER A 178 -12.89 -14.20 18.84
N PHE A 179 -12.17 -14.55 19.90
CA PHE A 179 -12.47 -15.71 20.74
C PHE A 179 -12.71 -15.27 22.18
N GLU A 180 -13.86 -15.63 22.73
CA GLU A 180 -14.20 -15.38 24.13
C GLU A 180 -13.16 -16.03 25.07
N ARG A 181 -12.97 -15.46 26.26
CA ARG A 181 -11.97 -15.94 27.23
C ARG A 181 -12.13 -17.43 27.56
N ASN A 182 -13.36 -17.89 27.79
CA ASN A 182 -13.66 -19.31 28.06
C ASN A 182 -13.25 -20.24 26.93
N ARG A 183 -13.35 -19.80 25.66
CA ARG A 183 -12.88 -20.57 24.49
C ARG A 183 -11.36 -20.60 24.41
N ARG A 184 -10.70 -19.49 24.75
CA ARG A 184 -9.22 -19.39 24.77
C ARG A 184 -8.60 -20.26 25.86
N GLU A 185 -9.29 -20.50 26.98
CA GLU A 185 -8.88 -21.37 28.06
C GLU A 185 -9.18 -22.87 27.80
N SER A 186 -9.87 -23.18 26.69
CA SER A 186 -10.20 -24.56 26.31
C SER A 186 -8.96 -25.33 25.82
N MET A 187 -8.86 -26.63 26.18
CA MET A 187 -7.83 -27.53 25.68
C MET A 187 -7.84 -27.67 24.13
N HIS A 188 -8.96 -27.34 23.48
CA HIS A 188 -9.10 -27.42 22.04
C HIS A 188 -8.75 -26.10 21.31
N PHE A 189 -8.42 -25.03 22.06
CA PHE A 189 -8.19 -23.70 21.47
C PHE A 189 -7.07 -23.70 20.44
N ASN A 190 -5.93 -24.33 20.74
CA ASN A 190 -4.79 -24.39 19.82
C ASN A 190 -5.17 -25.01 18.47
N LYS A 191 -5.94 -26.09 18.51
CA LYS A 191 -6.42 -26.76 17.29
C LYS A 191 -7.39 -25.88 16.51
N ALA A 192 -8.39 -25.31 17.18
CA ALA A 192 -9.38 -24.44 16.57
C ALA A 192 -8.74 -23.18 15.96
N LEU A 193 -7.77 -22.58 16.65
CA LEU A 193 -7.04 -21.42 16.14
C LEU A 193 -6.17 -21.79 14.92
N THR A 194 -5.49 -22.94 14.96
CA THR A 194 -4.71 -23.44 13.82
C THR A 194 -5.61 -23.65 12.58
N GLU A 195 -6.78 -24.29 12.76
CA GLU A 195 -7.75 -24.49 11.68
C GLU A 195 -8.29 -23.17 11.13
N PHE A 196 -8.62 -22.20 12.00
CA PHE A 196 -9.04 -20.88 11.62
C PHE A 196 -7.97 -20.15 10.80
N LEU A 197 -6.72 -20.12 11.27
CA LEU A 197 -5.61 -19.49 10.57
C LEU A 197 -5.34 -20.17 9.22
N SER A 198 -5.31 -21.51 9.19
CA SER A 198 -5.11 -22.29 7.97
C SER A 198 -6.19 -21.99 6.92
N SER A 199 -7.46 -21.87 7.34
CA SER A 199 -8.56 -21.57 6.42
C SER A 199 -8.49 -20.13 5.88
N THR A 200 -7.98 -19.19 6.67
CA THR A 200 -7.92 -17.77 6.30
C THR A 200 -6.73 -17.47 5.38
N ILE A 201 -5.55 -18.05 5.68
CA ILE A 201 -4.33 -17.74 4.91
C ILE A 201 -4.00 -18.82 3.86
N GLY A 202 -4.61 -20.01 3.97
CA GLY A 202 -4.39 -21.11 3.03
C GLY A 202 -4.54 -20.77 1.55
N PRO A 203 -5.55 -19.98 1.15
CA PRO A 203 -5.72 -19.54 -0.25
C PRO A 203 -4.50 -18.83 -0.83
N VAL A 204 -3.70 -18.14 0.00
CA VAL A 204 -2.45 -17.48 -0.41
C VAL A 204 -1.49 -18.45 -1.09
N ARG A 205 -1.45 -19.70 -0.62
CA ARG A 205 -0.59 -20.73 -1.20
C ARG A 205 -0.86 -20.96 -2.69
N ASN A 206 -2.12 -20.92 -3.08
CA ASN A 206 -2.50 -21.10 -4.49
C ASN A 206 -2.02 -19.93 -5.35
N GLU A 207 -2.02 -18.71 -4.81
CA GLU A 207 -1.55 -17.52 -5.52
C GLU A 207 -0.02 -17.41 -5.55
N LEU A 208 0.65 -17.88 -4.51
CA LEU A 208 2.11 -17.94 -4.46
C LEU A 208 2.67 -19.08 -5.34
N GLY A 209 1.85 -20.13 -5.61
CA GLY A 209 2.21 -21.28 -6.45
C GLY A 209 3.49 -21.96 -5.99
N ASP A 210 4.33 -22.39 -6.94
CA ASP A 210 5.63 -23.02 -6.69
C ASP A 210 6.75 -22.01 -6.40
N SER A 211 6.39 -20.81 -5.94
CA SER A 211 7.38 -19.76 -5.62
C SER A 211 8.34 -20.25 -4.54
N LYS A 212 9.64 -20.11 -4.79
CA LYS A 212 10.69 -20.37 -3.81
C LYS A 212 11.13 -19.05 -3.20
N VAL A 213 11.32 -19.03 -1.88
CA VAL A 213 11.87 -17.90 -1.18
C VAL A 213 13.11 -18.30 -0.37
N ARG A 214 14.10 -17.44 -0.38
CA ARG A 214 15.27 -17.61 0.47
C ARG A 214 15.00 -17.11 1.86
N TYR A 215 14.34 -15.97 1.95
CA TYR A 215 14.09 -15.27 3.19
C TYR A 215 12.60 -15.15 3.49
N LEU A 216 12.22 -15.48 4.72
CA LEU A 216 10.99 -15.02 5.32
C LEU A 216 11.32 -13.81 6.20
N VAL A 217 10.77 -12.66 5.88
CA VAL A 217 11.00 -11.41 6.63
C VAL A 217 9.79 -11.16 7.51
N LEU A 218 10.01 -11.14 8.82
CA LEU A 218 9.00 -10.87 9.84
C LEU A 218 9.15 -9.45 10.35
N SER A 219 8.06 -8.73 10.41
CA SER A 219 7.96 -7.38 10.95
C SER A 219 6.63 -7.18 11.68
N GLY A 220 6.53 -6.10 12.42
CA GLY A 220 5.29 -5.71 13.09
C GLY A 220 5.43 -5.49 14.59
N THR A 221 4.30 -5.25 15.24
CA THR A 221 4.27 -4.92 16.67
C THR A 221 4.73 -6.04 17.58
N GLU A 222 4.59 -7.29 17.12
CA GLU A 222 4.92 -8.47 17.93
C GLU A 222 6.38 -8.93 17.77
N THR A 223 7.17 -8.26 16.93
CA THR A 223 8.58 -8.64 16.74
C THR A 223 9.41 -8.38 17.99
N GLU A 224 9.13 -7.33 18.77
CA GLU A 224 9.80 -7.09 20.06
C GLU A 224 9.59 -8.24 21.04
N LEU A 225 8.34 -8.74 21.14
CA LEU A 225 8.03 -9.90 21.97
C LEU A 225 8.79 -11.15 21.48
N LEU A 226 8.80 -11.38 20.16
CA LEU A 226 9.49 -12.50 19.55
C LEU A 226 11.01 -12.45 19.81
N LEU A 227 11.64 -11.28 19.65
CA LEU A 227 13.08 -11.08 19.92
C LEU A 227 13.42 -11.39 21.37
N ARG A 228 12.61 -10.88 22.32
CA ARG A 228 12.77 -11.16 23.75
C ARG A 228 12.69 -12.63 24.07
N MET A 229 11.71 -13.34 23.51
CA MET A 229 11.53 -14.78 23.73
C MET A 229 12.64 -15.62 23.10
N LEU A 230 13.22 -15.15 22.00
CA LEU A 230 14.41 -15.77 21.36
C LEU A 230 15.72 -15.41 22.07
N GLY A 231 15.70 -14.49 23.06
CA GLY A 231 16.90 -14.00 23.75
C GLY A 231 17.81 -13.16 22.87
N LEU A 232 17.25 -12.49 21.86
CA LEU A 232 17.98 -11.64 20.91
C LEU A 232 18.00 -10.18 21.38
N ASP A 233 19.02 -9.43 20.95
CA ASP A 233 19.19 -8.02 21.31
C ASP A 233 18.12 -7.14 20.63
N GLU A 234 17.20 -6.59 21.41
CA GLU A 234 16.12 -5.71 20.93
C GLU A 234 16.64 -4.39 20.30
N GLN A 235 17.90 -4.02 20.51
CA GLN A 235 18.48 -2.81 19.95
C GLN A 235 19.03 -3.00 18.52
N GLN A 236 19.30 -4.23 18.15
CA GLN A 236 19.74 -4.56 16.79
C GLN A 236 18.54 -4.52 15.84
N LYS A 237 18.67 -3.78 14.72
CA LYS A 237 17.56 -3.60 13.77
C LYS A 237 17.21 -4.84 12.97
N VAL A 238 18.16 -5.74 12.71
CA VAL A 238 17.96 -6.93 11.87
C VAL A 238 18.58 -8.16 12.53
N HIS A 239 17.80 -9.20 12.67
CA HIS A 239 18.25 -10.52 13.14
C HIS A 239 18.07 -11.56 12.05
N ARG A 240 19.03 -12.47 11.92
CA ARG A 240 18.97 -13.61 10.99
C ARG A 240 18.99 -14.91 11.75
N ILE A 241 18.01 -15.77 11.50
CA ILE A 241 17.81 -17.04 12.20
C ILE A 241 17.64 -18.12 11.13
N LYS A 242 18.23 -19.30 11.34
CA LYS A 242 17.96 -20.45 10.48
C LYS A 242 16.52 -20.92 10.69
N ALA A 243 15.85 -21.30 9.62
CA ALA A 243 14.47 -21.78 9.70
C ALA A 243 14.33 -22.97 10.66
N ALA A 244 15.32 -23.88 10.70
CA ALA A 244 15.32 -25.03 11.63
C ALA A 244 15.32 -24.61 13.10
N ASP A 245 16.11 -23.59 13.47
CA ASP A 245 16.17 -23.07 14.85
C ASP A 245 14.85 -22.40 15.25
N PHE A 246 14.21 -21.72 14.31
CA PHE A 246 12.90 -21.11 14.51
C PHE A 246 11.78 -22.16 14.67
N HIS A 247 11.80 -23.25 13.91
CA HIS A 247 10.87 -24.36 14.09
C HIS A 247 11.06 -25.01 15.46
N ALA A 248 12.31 -25.27 15.89
CA ALA A 248 12.57 -25.83 17.21
C ALA A 248 12.06 -24.93 18.35
N PHE A 249 12.18 -23.62 18.18
CA PHE A 249 11.61 -22.64 19.10
C PHE A 249 10.08 -22.78 19.17
N PHE A 250 9.37 -22.84 18.03
CA PHE A 250 7.93 -23.02 18.02
C PHE A 250 7.47 -24.32 18.65
N ASP A 251 8.13 -25.42 18.37
CA ASP A 251 7.79 -26.71 18.97
C ASP A 251 7.89 -26.67 20.49
N SER A 252 8.87 -25.94 21.04
CA SER A 252 8.97 -25.72 22.49
C SER A 252 7.82 -24.89 23.06
N MET A 253 7.37 -23.87 22.30
CA MET A 253 6.29 -22.98 22.73
C MET A 253 4.91 -23.61 22.75
N ARG A 254 4.62 -24.46 21.76
CA ARG A 254 3.31 -25.13 21.60
C ARG A 254 2.90 -25.98 22.79
N GLN A 255 3.88 -26.47 23.56
CA GLN A 255 3.67 -27.33 24.71
C GLN A 255 3.53 -26.56 26.02
N MET A 256 3.77 -25.25 26.00
CA MET A 256 3.72 -24.43 27.21
C MET A 256 2.31 -23.94 27.51
N SER A 257 1.92 -24.05 28.77
CA SER A 257 0.70 -23.43 29.28
C SER A 257 0.92 -21.93 29.54
N LEU A 258 -0.16 -21.16 29.63
CA LEU A 258 -0.08 -19.73 29.93
C LEU A 258 0.73 -19.42 31.21
N PRO A 259 0.55 -20.12 32.35
CA PRO A 259 1.39 -19.94 33.53
C PRO A 259 2.87 -20.22 33.28
N GLN A 260 3.21 -21.22 32.47
CA GLN A 260 4.59 -21.54 32.12
C GLN A 260 5.21 -20.41 31.26
N LEU A 261 4.48 -19.86 30.29
CA LEU A 261 4.93 -18.73 29.49
C LEU A 261 5.22 -17.51 30.36
N ILE A 262 4.34 -17.18 31.30
CA ILE A 262 4.51 -16.08 32.26
C ILE A 262 5.78 -16.30 33.08
N GLN A 263 5.98 -17.49 33.61
CA GLN A 263 7.11 -17.80 34.50
C GLN A 263 8.46 -17.84 33.77
N VAL A 264 8.51 -18.53 32.61
CA VAL A 264 9.75 -18.73 31.84
C VAL A 264 10.23 -17.42 31.22
N TYR A 265 9.32 -16.66 30.60
CA TYR A 265 9.67 -15.43 29.87
C TYR A 265 9.44 -14.15 30.69
N LYS A 266 8.97 -14.27 31.93
CA LYS A 266 8.67 -13.15 32.84
C LYS A 266 7.75 -12.11 32.18
N LEU A 267 6.73 -12.58 31.46
CA LEU A 267 5.80 -11.74 30.75
C LEU A 267 4.62 -11.36 31.65
N PRO A 268 4.07 -10.14 31.51
CA PRO A 268 2.77 -9.80 32.07
C PRO A 268 1.68 -10.71 31.45
N GLU A 269 0.64 -11.05 32.20
CA GLU A 269 -0.43 -11.97 31.77
C GLU A 269 -1.05 -11.54 30.43
N ASN A 270 -1.37 -10.26 30.29
CA ASN A 270 -1.95 -9.71 29.07
C ASN A 270 -1.05 -9.80 27.82
N VAL A 271 0.27 -9.87 28.01
CA VAL A 271 1.26 -10.09 26.94
C VAL A 271 1.40 -11.58 26.66
N ALA A 272 1.46 -12.40 27.71
CA ALA A 272 1.57 -13.86 27.59
C ALA A 272 0.37 -14.47 26.81
N GLU A 273 -0.83 -13.89 26.96
CA GLU A 273 -2.03 -14.28 26.19
C GLU A 273 -1.88 -14.08 24.67
N LEU A 274 -0.97 -13.20 24.22
CA LEU A 274 -0.71 -12.94 22.80
C LEU A 274 0.33 -13.89 22.20
N VAL A 275 1.13 -14.56 23.03
CA VAL A 275 2.24 -15.43 22.58
C VAL A 275 1.72 -16.56 21.68
N LEU A 276 0.74 -17.30 22.15
CA LEU A 276 0.25 -18.46 21.42
C LEU A 276 -0.38 -18.11 20.07
N PRO A 277 -1.28 -17.09 19.96
CA PRO A 277 -1.77 -16.61 18.66
C PRO A 277 -0.64 -16.19 17.73
N THR A 278 0.36 -15.48 18.25
CA THR A 278 1.53 -15.02 17.48
C THR A 278 2.34 -16.18 16.94
N VAL A 279 2.69 -17.13 17.79
CA VAL A 279 3.47 -18.32 17.45
C VAL A 279 2.75 -19.18 16.41
N LEU A 280 1.46 -19.44 16.61
CA LEU A 280 0.66 -20.24 15.66
C LEU A 280 0.49 -19.53 14.31
N LEU A 281 0.32 -18.21 14.31
CA LEU A 281 0.24 -17.44 13.06
C LEU A 281 1.56 -17.53 12.28
N TYR A 282 2.70 -17.31 12.92
CA TYR A 282 4.01 -17.45 12.26
C TYR A 282 4.25 -18.87 11.74
N GLU A 283 3.87 -19.89 12.51
CA GLU A 283 3.99 -21.26 12.08
C GLU A 283 3.17 -21.54 10.81
N GLN A 284 1.91 -21.12 10.78
CA GLN A 284 1.07 -21.27 9.58
C GLN A 284 1.66 -20.56 8.37
N LEU A 285 2.24 -19.39 8.57
CA LEU A 285 2.90 -18.64 7.52
C LEU A 285 4.17 -19.32 6.99
N LEU A 286 4.97 -19.93 7.88
CA LEU A 286 6.13 -20.74 7.49
C LEU A 286 5.74 -21.98 6.67
N HIS A 287 4.56 -22.56 6.93
CA HIS A 287 4.05 -23.68 6.14
C HIS A 287 3.53 -23.27 4.75
N LEU A 288 3.24 -21.99 4.51
CA LEU A 288 2.82 -21.49 3.19
C LEU A 288 3.94 -21.61 2.18
N ILE A 289 5.13 -21.11 2.53
CA ILE A 289 6.32 -21.17 1.69
C ILE A 289 7.54 -21.53 2.54
N PRO A 290 8.22 -22.62 2.24
CA PRO A 290 9.47 -22.97 2.90
C PRO A 290 10.54 -21.91 2.61
N ALA A 291 11.12 -21.33 3.65
CA ALA A 291 12.25 -20.42 3.59
C ALA A 291 13.50 -21.07 4.22
N LYS A 292 14.68 -20.66 3.80
CA LYS A 292 15.94 -21.15 4.39
C LYS A 292 16.33 -20.37 5.64
N GLU A 293 16.07 -19.07 5.62
CA GLU A 293 16.44 -18.14 6.67
C GLU A 293 15.23 -17.25 7.02
N ILE A 294 15.12 -16.90 8.28
CA ILE A 294 14.16 -15.95 8.80
C ILE A 294 14.90 -14.67 9.16
N ILE A 295 14.40 -13.57 8.68
CA ILE A 295 14.89 -12.23 9.02
C ILE A 295 13.81 -11.56 9.86
N ILE A 296 14.17 -11.08 11.05
CA ILE A 296 13.29 -10.29 11.90
C ILE A 296 13.78 -8.84 11.84
N THR A 297 12.89 -7.91 11.50
CA THR A 297 13.19 -6.48 11.48
C THR A 297 12.43 -5.75 12.59
N ALA A 298 13.08 -4.76 13.20
CA ALA A 298 12.48 -3.88 14.20
C ALA A 298 11.87 -2.60 13.59
N ASP A 299 11.60 -2.61 12.27
CA ASP A 299 11.02 -1.46 11.59
C ASP A 299 9.58 -1.22 12.03
N ARG A 300 9.26 0.02 12.37
CA ARG A 300 7.94 0.46 12.79
C ARG A 300 7.27 1.31 11.71
N PHE A 301 5.97 1.45 11.77
CA PHE A 301 5.20 2.29 10.86
C PHE A 301 5.71 3.75 10.84
N ILE A 302 6.10 4.28 12.01
CA ILE A 302 6.63 5.65 12.14
C ILE A 302 7.95 5.85 11.39
N ASP A 303 8.79 4.80 11.27
CA ASP A 303 10.04 4.85 10.52
C ASP A 303 9.74 4.97 9.01
N GLY A 304 8.66 4.34 8.55
CA GLY A 304 8.15 4.49 7.17
C GLY A 304 7.61 5.90 6.88
N ILE A 305 6.83 6.49 7.79
CA ILE A 305 6.37 7.88 7.68
C ILE A 305 7.57 8.81 7.48
N GLN A 306 8.58 8.67 8.34
CA GLN A 306 9.79 9.48 8.29
C GLN A 306 10.52 9.31 6.95
N LEU A 307 10.75 8.07 6.55
CA LEU A 307 11.50 7.76 5.33
C LEU A 307 10.80 8.25 4.07
N LEU A 308 9.49 8.08 3.98
CA LEU A 308 8.68 8.58 2.86
C LEU A 308 8.69 10.11 2.81
N HIS A 309 8.55 10.79 3.96
CA HIS A 309 8.57 12.24 4.01
C HIS A 309 9.92 12.79 3.52
N ILE A 310 11.03 12.30 4.08
CA ILE A 310 12.37 12.73 3.70
C ILE A 310 12.67 12.36 2.24
N GLY A 311 12.34 11.12 1.83
CA GLY A 311 12.57 10.61 0.48
C GLY A 311 11.82 11.40 -0.58
N ASN A 312 10.56 11.73 -0.34
CA ASN A 312 9.77 12.53 -1.27
C ASN A 312 10.33 13.93 -1.49
N LYS A 313 10.98 14.51 -0.49
CA LYS A 313 11.57 15.85 -0.59
C LYS A 313 12.98 15.88 -1.15
N THR A 314 13.77 14.86 -0.84
CA THR A 314 15.24 14.95 -1.00
C THR A 314 15.84 13.88 -1.88
N ASN A 315 15.10 12.78 -2.20
CA ASN A 315 15.66 11.63 -2.92
C ASN A 315 14.83 11.24 -4.14
N PRO A 316 15.04 11.89 -5.30
CA PRO A 316 14.31 11.55 -6.53
C PRO A 316 14.63 10.14 -7.05
N VAL A 317 15.80 9.58 -6.73
CA VAL A 317 16.15 8.19 -7.11
C VAL A 317 15.28 7.21 -6.35
N MET A 318 15.17 7.35 -5.03
CA MET A 318 14.29 6.53 -4.21
C MET A 318 12.83 6.61 -4.68
N ARG A 319 12.32 7.82 -4.98
CA ARG A 319 10.95 7.98 -5.51
C ARG A 319 10.75 7.19 -6.80
N LYS A 320 11.70 7.28 -7.73
CA LYS A 320 11.64 6.56 -9.00
C LYS A 320 11.69 5.04 -8.82
N GLU A 321 12.52 4.55 -7.90
CA GLU A 321 12.58 3.12 -7.58
C GLU A 321 11.26 2.62 -7.00
N LEU A 322 10.69 3.33 -6.03
CA LEU A 322 9.39 3.01 -5.43
C LEU A 322 8.26 3.02 -6.46
N GLU A 323 8.25 4.01 -7.36
CA GLU A 323 7.31 4.05 -8.49
C GLU A 323 7.45 2.82 -9.39
N GLN A 324 8.68 2.42 -9.74
CA GLN A 324 8.92 1.24 -10.59
C GLN A 324 8.46 -0.07 -9.91
N GLU A 325 8.58 -0.16 -8.59
CA GLU A 325 8.07 -1.30 -7.82
C GLU A 325 6.53 -1.37 -7.90
N LEU A 326 5.83 -0.24 -7.78
CA LEU A 326 4.37 -0.17 -7.95
C LEU A 326 3.94 -0.54 -9.38
N ILE A 327 4.63 -0.02 -10.39
CA ILE A 327 4.36 -0.37 -11.79
C ILE A 327 4.57 -1.88 -12.02
N SER A 328 5.60 -2.45 -11.42
CA SER A 328 5.83 -3.89 -11.46
C SER A 328 4.66 -4.67 -10.84
N LEU A 329 4.08 -4.18 -9.74
CA LEU A 329 2.89 -4.76 -9.14
C LEU A 329 1.68 -4.68 -10.09
N PHE A 330 1.45 -3.53 -10.76
CA PHE A 330 0.36 -3.41 -11.73
C PHE A 330 0.50 -4.43 -12.87
N HIS A 331 1.72 -4.62 -13.40
CA HIS A 331 1.97 -5.65 -14.41
C HIS A 331 1.77 -7.08 -13.86
N THR A 332 2.10 -7.32 -12.61
CA THR A 332 1.86 -8.61 -11.95
C THR A 332 0.36 -8.89 -11.82
N ILE A 333 -0.42 -7.89 -11.42
CA ILE A 333 -1.90 -7.98 -11.37
C ILE A 333 -2.45 -8.24 -12.78
N GLY A 334 -2.00 -7.48 -13.78
CA GLY A 334 -2.39 -7.69 -15.18
C GLY A 334 -2.10 -9.10 -15.67
N ALA A 335 -0.93 -9.64 -15.35
CA ALA A 335 -0.52 -11.00 -15.72
C ALA A 335 -1.40 -12.08 -15.06
N ARG A 336 -1.85 -11.88 -13.82
CA ARG A 336 -2.81 -12.77 -13.13
C ARG A 336 -4.10 -12.93 -13.94
N TYR A 337 -4.54 -11.88 -14.61
CA TYR A 337 -5.74 -11.85 -15.45
C TYR A 337 -5.44 -11.96 -16.94
N LEU A 338 -4.29 -12.52 -17.32
CA LEU A 338 -3.89 -12.81 -18.70
C LEU A 338 -4.07 -11.61 -19.67
N TYR A 339 -3.77 -10.39 -19.21
CA TYR A 339 -3.89 -9.19 -20.02
C TYR A 339 -2.95 -9.20 -21.25
N ASP A 340 -3.30 -8.46 -22.30
CA ASP A 340 -2.38 -8.26 -23.43
C ASP A 340 -1.28 -7.26 -23.04
N LYS A 341 -0.11 -7.79 -22.66
CA LYS A 341 1.03 -7.00 -22.21
C LYS A 341 1.52 -6.01 -23.27
N LYS A 342 1.53 -6.42 -24.55
CA LYS A 342 2.04 -5.56 -25.64
C LYS A 342 1.11 -4.38 -25.87
N HIS A 343 -0.19 -4.64 -25.91
CA HIS A 343 -1.22 -3.61 -26.01
C HIS A 343 -1.16 -2.65 -24.81
N ALA A 344 -1.18 -3.16 -23.58
CA ALA A 344 -1.10 -2.35 -22.38
C ALA A 344 0.15 -1.44 -22.34
N GLN A 345 1.31 -1.95 -22.73
CA GLN A 345 2.56 -1.17 -22.83
C GLN A 345 2.47 -0.10 -23.93
N GLN A 346 1.83 -0.40 -25.06
CA GLN A 346 1.65 0.59 -26.14
C GLN A 346 0.69 1.69 -25.70
N VAL A 347 -0.44 1.33 -25.08
CA VAL A 347 -1.42 2.29 -24.53
C VAL A 347 -0.74 3.15 -23.44
N GLU A 348 0.03 2.55 -22.51
CA GLU A 348 0.78 3.29 -21.50
C GLU A 348 1.74 4.30 -22.15
N ARG A 349 2.56 3.86 -23.10
CA ARG A 349 3.52 4.72 -23.80
C ARG A 349 2.85 5.91 -24.49
N LEU A 350 1.77 5.67 -25.22
CA LEU A 350 1.05 6.71 -25.95
C LEU A 350 0.31 7.66 -25.00
N SER A 351 -0.30 7.12 -23.93
CA SER A 351 -0.95 7.92 -22.89
C SER A 351 0.02 8.87 -22.21
N LEU A 352 1.23 8.41 -21.88
CA LEU A 352 2.24 9.23 -21.23
C LEU A 352 2.73 10.37 -22.13
N ILE A 353 2.89 10.15 -23.44
CA ILE A 353 3.25 11.19 -24.39
C ILE A 353 2.17 12.29 -24.44
N ILE A 354 0.89 11.90 -24.44
CA ILE A 354 -0.23 12.85 -24.40
C ILE A 354 -0.24 13.58 -23.05
N PHE A 355 -0.18 12.84 -21.95
CA PHE A 355 -0.19 13.36 -20.57
C PHE A 355 0.91 14.40 -20.35
N ASP A 356 2.15 14.04 -20.64
CA ASP A 356 3.32 14.91 -20.41
C ASP A 356 3.21 16.23 -21.18
N LYS A 357 2.41 16.27 -22.26
CA LYS A 357 2.16 17.49 -23.04
C LYS A 357 1.12 18.42 -22.43
N ILE A 358 0.08 17.87 -21.79
CA ILE A 358 -1.07 18.67 -21.32
C ILE A 358 -1.11 18.80 -19.79
N ALA A 359 -0.45 17.94 -19.04
CA ALA A 359 -0.60 17.78 -17.60
C ALA A 359 -0.48 19.10 -16.82
N LYS A 360 0.57 19.89 -17.11
CA LYS A 360 0.84 21.16 -16.41
C LYS A 360 -0.31 22.18 -16.59
N ALA A 361 -0.89 22.25 -17.78
CA ALA A 361 -1.98 23.20 -18.07
C ALA A 361 -3.30 22.83 -17.37
N TYR A 362 -3.47 21.55 -17.04
CA TYR A 362 -4.71 21.00 -16.46
C TYR A 362 -4.59 20.56 -15.01
N GLY A 363 -3.52 20.99 -14.31
CA GLY A 363 -3.32 20.74 -12.89
C GLY A 363 -3.09 19.25 -12.55
N MET A 364 -2.47 18.50 -13.46
CA MET A 364 -2.08 17.11 -13.25
C MET A 364 -0.58 17.01 -12.96
N GLY A 365 -0.19 16.17 -12.00
CA GLY A 365 1.19 16.00 -11.56
C GLY A 365 1.65 14.53 -11.61
N GLU A 366 2.71 14.22 -10.88
CA GLU A 366 3.29 12.88 -10.80
C GLU A 366 2.32 11.85 -10.20
N HIS A 367 1.41 12.29 -9.33
CA HIS A 367 0.40 11.41 -8.75
C HIS A 367 -0.59 10.94 -9.82
N GLU A 368 -1.20 11.86 -10.57
CA GLU A 368 -2.11 11.51 -11.67
C GLU A 368 -1.39 10.73 -12.78
N ARG A 369 -0.09 10.98 -12.96
CA ARG A 369 0.74 10.23 -13.90
C ARG A 369 0.88 8.75 -13.49
N LEU A 370 1.06 8.48 -12.20
CA LEU A 370 1.07 7.10 -11.67
C LEU A 370 -0.30 6.43 -11.83
N LEU A 371 -1.40 7.14 -11.51
CA LEU A 371 -2.76 6.61 -11.68
C LEU A 371 -3.07 6.31 -13.15
N LEU A 372 -2.62 7.18 -14.07
CA LEU A 372 -2.74 6.94 -15.51
C LEU A 372 -2.02 5.65 -15.93
N ARG A 373 -0.79 5.43 -15.44
CA ARG A 373 -0.02 4.21 -15.72
C ARG A 373 -0.75 2.96 -15.21
N ALA A 374 -1.26 3.01 -13.97
CA ALA A 374 -2.08 1.94 -13.41
C ALA A 374 -3.31 1.67 -14.29
N THR A 375 -4.02 2.72 -14.70
CA THR A 375 -5.18 2.60 -15.60
C THR A 375 -4.81 1.95 -16.93
N CYS A 376 -3.74 2.41 -17.59
CA CYS A 376 -3.29 1.84 -18.87
C CYS A 376 -2.93 0.36 -18.78
N ILE A 377 -2.35 -0.07 -17.66
CA ILE A 377 -1.96 -1.47 -17.47
C ILE A 377 -3.18 -2.35 -17.15
N LEU A 378 -4.16 -1.81 -16.41
CA LEU A 378 -5.26 -2.60 -15.85
C LEU A 378 -6.61 -2.43 -16.58
N HIS A 379 -6.74 -1.50 -17.54
CA HIS A 379 -8.04 -1.17 -18.15
C HIS A 379 -8.75 -2.36 -18.78
N ASP A 380 -8.02 -3.33 -19.28
CA ASP A 380 -8.51 -4.46 -20.06
C ASP A 380 -8.51 -5.80 -19.32
N ILE A 381 -8.13 -5.86 -18.04
CA ILE A 381 -8.05 -7.13 -17.28
C ILE A 381 -9.39 -7.86 -17.19
N GLY A 382 -10.50 -7.15 -17.30
CA GLY A 382 -11.85 -7.72 -17.33
C GLY A 382 -12.15 -8.58 -18.55
N LYS A 383 -11.34 -8.52 -19.62
CA LYS A 383 -11.42 -9.44 -20.76
C LYS A 383 -11.22 -10.89 -20.36
N TYR A 384 -10.51 -11.12 -19.25
CA TYR A 384 -10.37 -12.44 -18.63
C TYR A 384 -11.73 -13.09 -18.30
N ILE A 385 -12.72 -12.28 -17.92
CA ILE A 385 -14.07 -12.74 -17.56
C ILE A 385 -14.99 -12.67 -18.78
N CYS A 386 -15.04 -11.52 -19.47
CA CYS A 386 -15.96 -11.31 -20.58
C CYS A 386 -15.49 -10.22 -21.54
N MET A 387 -15.29 -10.58 -22.81
CA MET A 387 -14.84 -9.65 -23.86
C MET A 387 -15.82 -8.49 -24.10
N ARG A 388 -17.13 -8.77 -24.13
CA ARG A 388 -18.16 -7.76 -24.46
C ARG A 388 -18.32 -6.70 -23.37
N SER A 389 -18.19 -7.11 -22.11
CA SER A 389 -18.42 -6.25 -20.94
C SER A 389 -17.15 -6.07 -20.12
N HIS A 390 -15.99 -6.14 -20.77
CA HIS A 390 -14.69 -6.13 -20.06
C HIS A 390 -14.52 -4.95 -19.11
N SER A 391 -15.02 -3.77 -19.46
CA SER A 391 -14.84 -2.56 -18.66
C SER A 391 -15.46 -2.64 -17.27
N ILE A 392 -16.69 -3.20 -17.14
CA ILE A 392 -17.30 -3.39 -15.82
C ILE A 392 -16.55 -4.46 -15.01
N TYR A 393 -16.06 -5.51 -15.66
CA TYR A 393 -15.26 -6.52 -14.98
C TYR A 393 -13.86 -6.01 -14.64
N SER A 394 -13.25 -5.16 -15.45
CA SER A 394 -12.01 -4.47 -15.08
C SER A 394 -12.20 -3.63 -13.81
N TYR A 395 -13.29 -2.83 -13.76
CA TYR A 395 -13.66 -2.08 -12.57
C TYR A 395 -13.79 -2.98 -11.33
N GLN A 396 -14.57 -4.06 -11.43
CA GLN A 396 -14.80 -4.98 -10.30
C GLN A 396 -13.51 -5.68 -9.86
N LEU A 397 -12.68 -6.12 -10.79
CA LEU A 397 -11.41 -6.78 -10.49
C LEU A 397 -10.43 -5.82 -9.81
N ILE A 398 -10.33 -4.57 -10.28
CA ILE A 398 -9.47 -3.56 -9.65
C ILE A 398 -9.97 -3.25 -8.24
N MET A 399 -11.28 -3.01 -8.05
CA MET A 399 -11.85 -2.71 -6.73
C MET A 399 -11.70 -3.85 -5.73
N SER A 400 -11.74 -5.10 -6.18
CA SER A 400 -11.58 -6.29 -5.33
C SER A 400 -10.12 -6.73 -5.13
N THR A 401 -9.16 -6.08 -5.78
CA THR A 401 -7.74 -6.41 -5.65
C THR A 401 -7.08 -5.47 -4.64
N ASP A 402 -6.27 -6.03 -3.75
CA ASP A 402 -5.40 -5.24 -2.90
C ASP A 402 -4.22 -4.70 -3.72
N ILE A 403 -4.02 -3.39 -3.69
CA ILE A 403 -2.93 -2.71 -4.42
C ILE A 403 -2.20 -1.79 -3.44
N ILE A 404 -1.11 -2.27 -2.84
CA ILE A 404 -0.32 -1.43 -1.93
C ILE A 404 0.20 -0.19 -2.65
N GLY A 405 0.29 0.91 -1.92
CA GLY A 405 0.77 2.18 -2.46
C GLY A 405 -0.28 3.03 -3.14
N LEU A 406 -1.44 2.47 -3.51
CA LEU A 406 -2.63 3.22 -3.89
C LEU A 406 -3.59 3.30 -2.70
N SER A 407 -4.09 4.49 -2.41
CA SER A 407 -5.21 4.65 -1.46
C SER A 407 -6.48 4.03 -2.03
N GLU A 408 -7.50 3.80 -1.17
CA GLU A 408 -8.81 3.32 -1.66
C GLU A 408 -9.42 4.29 -2.68
N VAL A 409 -9.21 5.60 -2.49
CA VAL A 409 -9.64 6.64 -3.44
C VAL A 409 -8.85 6.54 -4.76
N ASP A 410 -7.53 6.35 -4.70
CA ASP A 410 -6.70 6.17 -5.89
C ASP A 410 -7.10 4.92 -6.68
N LYS A 411 -7.35 3.82 -5.97
CA LYS A 411 -7.83 2.56 -6.54
C LYS A 411 -9.18 2.76 -7.23
N GLU A 412 -10.08 3.49 -6.60
CA GLU A 412 -11.39 3.84 -7.17
C GLU A 412 -11.23 4.70 -8.45
N ILE A 413 -10.36 5.71 -8.44
CA ILE A 413 -10.06 6.52 -9.64
C ILE A 413 -9.56 5.63 -10.77
N VAL A 414 -8.60 4.74 -10.52
CA VAL A 414 -8.06 3.80 -11.52
C VAL A 414 -9.16 2.87 -12.05
N ALA A 415 -9.99 2.33 -11.17
CA ALA A 415 -11.09 1.44 -11.53
C ALA A 415 -12.15 2.16 -12.40
N LEU A 416 -12.56 3.37 -11.98
CA LEU A 416 -13.50 4.20 -12.71
C LEU A 416 -12.95 4.64 -14.07
N ALA A 417 -11.70 5.10 -14.13
CA ALA A 417 -11.05 5.45 -15.40
C ALA A 417 -10.94 4.23 -16.33
N SER A 418 -10.68 3.04 -15.78
CA SER A 418 -10.72 1.77 -16.52
C SER A 418 -12.11 1.39 -16.97
N TYR A 419 -13.16 1.72 -16.24
CA TYR A 419 -14.55 1.55 -16.71
C TYR A 419 -14.88 2.51 -17.84
N TYR A 420 -14.56 3.79 -17.66
CA TYR A 420 -14.95 4.86 -18.57
C TYR A 420 -14.06 4.99 -19.82
N HIS A 421 -12.98 4.22 -19.95
CA HIS A 421 -12.23 4.17 -21.20
C HIS A 421 -13.10 3.63 -22.37
N ALA A 422 -14.06 2.75 -22.10
CA ALA A 422 -14.95 2.14 -23.07
C ALA A 422 -16.40 2.67 -23.03
N ASN A 423 -16.83 3.33 -21.96
CA ASN A 423 -18.20 3.76 -21.73
C ASN A 423 -18.33 5.28 -21.66
N ARG A 424 -19.54 5.80 -21.89
CA ARG A 424 -19.83 7.22 -21.74
C ARG A 424 -19.94 7.59 -20.26
N LEU A 425 -19.28 8.66 -19.86
CA LEU A 425 -19.43 9.25 -18.53
C LEU A 425 -20.86 9.81 -18.40
N PHE A 426 -21.49 9.60 -17.22
CA PHE A 426 -22.86 10.07 -16.92
C PHE A 426 -23.98 9.53 -17.85
N ASP A 427 -23.81 8.38 -18.46
CA ASP A 427 -24.90 7.74 -19.18
C ASP A 427 -26.00 7.28 -18.21
N LYS A 428 -27.05 8.10 -18.08
CA LYS A 428 -28.20 7.84 -17.21
C LYS A 428 -29.02 6.60 -17.64
N THR A 429 -28.83 6.11 -18.86
CA THR A 429 -29.50 4.92 -19.36
C THR A 429 -28.83 3.64 -18.89
N ASN A 430 -27.57 3.72 -18.49
CA ASN A 430 -26.79 2.59 -17.99
C ASN A 430 -26.93 2.44 -16.47
N THR A 431 -27.96 1.73 -16.02
CA THR A 431 -28.22 1.48 -14.59
C THR A 431 -27.16 0.62 -13.89
N ARG A 432 -26.23 0.02 -14.63
CA ARG A 432 -25.12 -0.79 -14.10
C ARG A 432 -23.81 -0.01 -14.02
N ALA A 433 -23.79 1.25 -14.45
CA ALA A 433 -22.59 2.08 -14.37
C ALA A 433 -22.23 2.34 -12.89
N PRO A 434 -20.94 2.25 -12.54
CA PRO A 434 -20.47 2.68 -11.22
C PRO A 434 -20.83 4.16 -10.99
N GLN A 435 -21.23 4.48 -9.77
CA GLN A 435 -21.43 5.88 -9.38
C GLN A 435 -20.06 6.53 -9.17
N VAL A 436 -19.93 7.76 -9.57
CA VAL A 436 -18.72 8.56 -9.37
C VAL A 436 -19.02 9.69 -8.40
N GLU A 437 -18.29 9.77 -7.32
CA GLU A 437 -18.37 10.92 -6.42
C GLU A 437 -17.99 12.20 -7.16
N LYS A 438 -18.70 13.30 -6.88
CA LYS A 438 -18.55 14.57 -7.63
C LYS A 438 -17.12 15.08 -7.64
N GLU A 439 -16.43 14.89 -6.53
CA GLU A 439 -15.05 15.31 -6.32
C GLU A 439 -14.06 14.54 -7.22
N LEU A 440 -14.37 13.29 -7.56
CA LEU A 440 -13.53 12.43 -8.38
C LEU A 440 -13.78 12.59 -9.88
N VAL A 441 -14.94 13.14 -10.26
CA VAL A 441 -15.31 13.30 -11.68
C VAL A 441 -14.21 13.95 -12.53
N PRO A 442 -13.59 15.08 -12.14
CA PRO A 442 -12.61 15.73 -12.98
C PRO A 442 -11.36 14.89 -13.25
N VAL A 443 -10.84 14.19 -12.24
CA VAL A 443 -9.63 13.36 -12.41
C VAL A 443 -9.96 12.08 -13.20
N VAL A 444 -11.06 11.41 -12.91
CA VAL A 444 -11.53 10.23 -13.65
C VAL A 444 -11.75 10.56 -15.13
N ALA A 445 -12.45 11.67 -15.43
CA ALA A 445 -12.71 12.10 -16.79
C ALA A 445 -11.41 12.38 -17.57
N LYS A 446 -10.45 13.08 -16.95
CA LYS A 446 -9.15 13.40 -17.57
C LYS A 446 -8.36 12.12 -17.89
N LEU A 447 -8.24 11.20 -16.94
CA LEU A 447 -7.51 9.95 -17.16
C LEU A 447 -8.20 9.09 -18.22
N ALA A 448 -9.53 8.92 -18.12
CA ALA A 448 -10.29 8.15 -19.11
C ALA A 448 -10.18 8.74 -20.52
N ALA A 449 -10.23 10.07 -20.68
CA ALA A 449 -10.09 10.73 -21.98
C ALA A 449 -8.73 10.46 -22.63
N ILE A 450 -7.65 10.51 -21.85
CA ILE A 450 -6.29 10.21 -22.33
C ILE A 450 -6.18 8.72 -22.73
N VAL A 451 -6.66 7.81 -21.88
CA VAL A 451 -6.60 6.36 -22.16
C VAL A 451 -7.42 6.02 -23.40
N ARG A 452 -8.60 6.62 -23.59
CA ARG A 452 -9.44 6.42 -24.78
C ARG A 452 -8.74 6.76 -26.09
N LEU A 453 -8.02 7.88 -26.13
CA LEU A 453 -7.25 8.24 -27.33
C LEU A 453 -6.08 7.29 -27.56
N ALA A 454 -5.36 6.92 -26.49
CA ALA A 454 -4.22 6.02 -26.58
C ALA A 454 -4.63 4.58 -26.97
N ASP A 455 -5.76 4.08 -26.44
CA ASP A 455 -6.35 2.79 -26.82
C ASP A 455 -6.76 2.80 -28.31
N ALA A 456 -7.36 3.89 -28.79
CA ALA A 456 -7.71 4.04 -30.20
C ALA A 456 -6.48 3.98 -31.12
N LEU A 457 -5.32 4.49 -30.68
CA LEU A 457 -4.07 4.45 -31.45
C LEU A 457 -3.44 3.04 -31.55
N ASP A 458 -3.90 2.08 -30.77
CA ASP A 458 -3.52 0.65 -30.90
C ASP A 458 -4.75 -0.27 -31.01
N ARG A 459 -5.80 0.22 -31.70
CA ARG A 459 -7.09 -0.46 -31.82
C ARG A 459 -6.99 -1.85 -32.43
N SER A 460 -6.05 -2.06 -33.32
CA SER A 460 -5.77 -3.36 -33.94
C SER A 460 -5.00 -4.33 -33.06
N TYR A 461 -4.48 -3.89 -31.91
CA TYR A 461 -3.57 -4.68 -31.03
C TYR A 461 -2.27 -5.12 -31.72
N MET A 462 -1.86 -4.41 -32.78
CA MET A 462 -0.71 -4.77 -33.61
C MET A 462 0.52 -3.89 -33.36
N GLN A 463 0.42 -2.91 -32.48
CA GLN A 463 1.47 -1.94 -32.14
C GLN A 463 2.10 -1.27 -33.38
N LYS A 464 1.27 -0.92 -34.36
CA LYS A 464 1.69 -0.36 -35.66
C LYS A 464 2.43 0.99 -35.55
N ILE A 465 2.16 1.77 -34.48
CA ILE A 465 2.76 3.08 -34.26
C ILE A 465 4.09 2.92 -33.51
N HIS A 466 5.20 3.07 -34.23
CA HIS A 466 6.54 2.92 -33.67
C HIS A 466 7.03 4.19 -32.97
N SER A 467 6.67 5.38 -33.50
CA SER A 467 7.01 6.67 -32.94
C SER A 467 5.79 7.58 -32.94
N CYS A 468 5.65 8.35 -31.88
CA CYS A 468 4.57 9.30 -31.71
C CYS A 468 5.13 10.61 -31.15
N THR A 469 4.72 11.74 -31.72
CA THR A 469 5.04 13.07 -31.23
C THR A 469 3.76 13.85 -31.07
N VAL A 470 3.61 14.53 -29.92
CA VAL A 470 2.42 15.33 -29.60
C VAL A 470 2.80 16.80 -29.45
N THR A 471 2.05 17.67 -30.13
CA THR A 471 2.21 19.11 -30.01
C THR A 471 0.87 19.76 -29.66
N LEU A 472 0.89 20.76 -28.80
CA LEU A 472 -0.28 21.54 -28.41
C LEU A 472 -0.10 22.97 -28.91
N LYS A 473 -0.96 23.42 -29.79
CA LYS A 473 -0.98 24.79 -30.32
C LYS A 473 -2.40 25.19 -30.71
N ASP A 474 -2.81 26.41 -30.40
CA ASP A 474 -4.11 26.99 -30.79
C ASP A 474 -5.30 26.08 -30.43
N ASN A 475 -5.33 25.55 -29.20
CA ASN A 475 -6.32 24.57 -28.71
C ASN A 475 -6.44 23.29 -29.55
N LYS A 476 -5.40 22.93 -30.30
CA LYS A 476 -5.32 21.69 -31.08
C LYS A 476 -4.18 20.82 -30.58
N LEU A 477 -4.51 19.57 -30.23
CA LEU A 477 -3.55 18.54 -29.87
C LEU A 477 -3.23 17.71 -31.11
N LYS A 478 -2.13 18.05 -31.79
CA LYS A 478 -1.70 17.27 -32.94
C LYS A 478 -0.87 16.07 -32.51
N VAL A 479 -1.35 14.87 -32.84
CA VAL A 479 -0.71 13.58 -32.61
C VAL A 479 -0.12 13.11 -33.95
N LEU A 480 1.21 13.16 -34.07
CA LEU A 480 1.94 12.74 -35.26
C LEU A 480 2.38 11.28 -35.05
N ALA A 481 1.73 10.34 -35.74
CA ALA A 481 1.97 8.91 -35.61
C ALA A 481 2.82 8.40 -36.80
N ALA A 482 4.01 7.90 -36.50
CA ALA A 482 4.88 7.28 -37.51
C ALA A 482 4.56 5.77 -37.60
N SER A 483 4.18 5.34 -38.81
CA SER A 483 3.87 3.95 -39.10
C SER A 483 4.15 3.62 -40.58
N LYS A 484 4.71 2.42 -40.82
CA LYS A 484 4.82 1.84 -42.16
C LYS A 484 3.54 1.13 -42.57
N GLU A 485 2.68 0.78 -41.61
CA GLU A 485 1.46 0.04 -41.82
C GLU A 485 0.26 0.97 -42.01
N ASP A 486 -0.84 0.44 -42.50
CA ASP A 486 -2.10 1.17 -42.61
C ASP A 486 -2.71 1.43 -41.24
N LEU A 487 -3.07 2.69 -40.98
CA LEU A 487 -3.66 3.17 -39.74
C LEU A 487 -5.16 3.51 -39.89
N THR A 488 -5.83 3.05 -40.92
CA THR A 488 -7.23 3.42 -41.16
C THR A 488 -8.14 3.12 -39.97
N LEU A 489 -7.99 1.93 -39.35
CA LEU A 489 -8.78 1.56 -38.16
C LEU A 489 -8.48 2.43 -36.97
N GLU A 490 -7.21 2.72 -36.73
CA GLU A 490 -6.76 3.59 -35.64
C GLU A 490 -7.27 5.02 -35.84
N ILE A 491 -7.21 5.57 -37.06
CA ILE A 491 -7.70 6.91 -37.39
C ILE A 491 -9.20 7.01 -37.12
N TRP A 492 -10.01 6.11 -37.66
CA TRP A 492 -11.47 6.10 -37.46
C TRP A 492 -11.83 6.00 -35.97
N THR A 493 -11.15 5.10 -35.24
CA THR A 493 -11.43 4.94 -33.82
C THR A 493 -10.97 6.17 -33.01
N PHE A 494 -9.87 6.80 -33.40
CA PHE A 494 -9.37 8.02 -32.77
C PHE A 494 -10.38 9.17 -32.95
N ASP A 495 -10.91 9.35 -34.16
CA ASP A 495 -11.91 10.37 -34.46
C ASP A 495 -13.19 10.16 -33.63
N ASP A 496 -13.66 8.92 -33.50
CA ASP A 496 -14.81 8.58 -32.64
C ASP A 496 -14.57 8.89 -31.14
N LYS A 497 -13.32 8.81 -30.68
CA LYS A 497 -12.96 9.08 -29.27
C LYS A 497 -12.59 10.54 -29.00
N SER A 498 -12.33 11.32 -30.04
CA SER A 498 -11.88 12.72 -29.95
C SER A 498 -12.90 13.63 -29.27
N THR A 499 -14.18 13.44 -29.52
CA THR A 499 -15.26 14.25 -28.94
C THR A 499 -15.20 14.28 -27.41
N PHE A 500 -15.01 13.12 -26.77
CA PHE A 500 -14.93 13.08 -25.30
C PHE A 500 -13.66 13.77 -24.76
N PHE A 501 -12.55 13.67 -25.47
CA PHE A 501 -11.33 14.39 -25.08
C PHE A 501 -11.53 15.90 -25.18
N GLU A 502 -12.18 16.36 -26.23
CA GLU A 502 -12.52 17.78 -26.42
C GLU A 502 -13.49 18.29 -25.34
N GLU A 503 -14.52 17.51 -25.00
CA GLU A 503 -15.43 17.83 -23.89
C GLU A 503 -14.70 18.01 -22.56
N VAL A 504 -13.69 17.19 -22.26
CA VAL A 504 -12.96 17.21 -20.99
C VAL A 504 -11.89 18.30 -20.93
N PHE A 505 -11.17 18.53 -22.03
CA PHE A 505 -10.00 19.41 -22.04
C PHE A 505 -10.22 20.73 -22.80
N GLY A 506 -11.27 20.87 -23.58
CA GLY A 506 -11.46 22.02 -24.48
C GLY A 506 -10.41 22.08 -25.60
N ILE A 507 -9.81 20.94 -25.95
CA ILE A 507 -8.75 20.79 -26.95
C ILE A 507 -9.22 19.80 -28.01
N GLU A 508 -9.15 20.19 -29.27
CA GLU A 508 -9.43 19.33 -30.43
C GLU A 508 -8.22 18.42 -30.69
N PRO A 509 -8.33 17.07 -30.50
CA PRO A 509 -7.25 16.15 -30.84
C PRO A 509 -7.31 15.83 -32.34
N ILE A 510 -6.16 15.87 -33.00
CA ILE A 510 -6.01 15.60 -34.44
C ILE A 510 -4.92 14.57 -34.63
N LEU A 511 -5.23 13.45 -35.33
CA LEU A 511 -4.25 12.42 -35.67
C LEU A 511 -3.75 12.63 -37.10
N GLU A 512 -2.44 12.71 -37.25
CA GLU A 512 -1.78 12.79 -38.57
C GLU A 512 -0.77 11.63 -38.70
N ARG A 513 -0.88 10.87 -39.79
CA ARG A 513 0.11 9.83 -40.11
C ARG A 513 1.34 10.46 -40.76
N VAL A 514 2.51 10.04 -40.28
CA VAL A 514 3.81 10.39 -40.87
C VAL A 514 4.45 9.14 -41.42
N ASN A 515 4.75 9.13 -42.73
CA ASN A 515 5.52 8.04 -43.33
C ASN A 515 7.01 8.21 -42.99
N LYS A 516 7.53 7.38 -42.10
CA LYS A 516 8.98 7.28 -41.80
C LYS A 516 9.46 5.87 -41.97
#